data_d7a14fa574053d22ec7da2cb83e760a7
#
_entry.id   d7a14fa574053d22ec7da2cb83e760a7
#
_cell.length_a   1.000
_cell.length_b   1.000
_cell.length_c   1.000
_cell.angle_alpha   90.00
_cell.angle_beta   90.00
_cell.angle_gamma   90.00
#
_symmetry.space_group_name_H-M   'P 1'
#
loop_
_entity.id
_entity.type
_entity.pdbx_description
1 polymer ?
#
loop_
_entity_poly.entity_id
_entity_poly.type
_entity_poly.pdbx_seq_one_letter_code
_entity_poly.pdbx_strand_id
1 'polypeptide(L)'
;GFTSWVYAQAGKQIPRTSGAQASAGRNVAISDLQPGDIVVYYSGASHVAIYAGNGQIIDALNSGTPVGYRPLNYMPIHSAVRF
;
A
#
# COMPACT_ATOMS: atom_id res chain seq x y z
N GLY A 1 2.09 5.87 -9.64
CA GLY A 1 2.83 4.82 -8.97
C GLY A 1 2.20 3.46 -9.11
N PHE A 2 2.84 2.48 -8.52
CA PHE A 2 2.43 1.08 -8.64
C PHE A 2 1.00 0.85 -8.12
N THR A 3 0.68 1.33 -6.91
CA THR A 3 -0.64 1.11 -6.31
C THR A 3 -1.75 1.73 -7.13
N SER A 4 -1.57 2.96 -7.61
CA SER A 4 -2.58 3.62 -8.44
C SER A 4 -2.77 2.89 -9.77
N TRP A 5 -1.69 2.35 -10.34
CA TRP A 5 -1.77 1.55 -11.56
C TRP A 5 -2.60 0.28 -11.33
N VAL A 6 -2.34 -0.44 -10.24
CA VAL A 6 -3.08 -1.67 -9.91
C VAL A 6 -4.57 -1.37 -9.72
N TYR A 7 -4.90 -0.32 -8.96
CA TYR A 7 -6.31 0.05 -8.75
C TYR A 7 -6.97 0.50 -10.04
N ALA A 8 -6.25 1.19 -10.92
CA ALA A 8 -6.79 1.58 -12.23
C ALA A 8 -7.13 0.35 -13.08
N GLN A 9 -6.31 -0.71 -13.03
CA GLN A 9 -6.62 -1.96 -13.73
C GLN A 9 -7.90 -2.61 -13.19
N ALA A 10 -8.20 -2.41 -11.92
CA ALA A 10 -9.43 -2.90 -11.30
C ALA A 10 -10.63 -1.95 -11.50
N GLY A 11 -10.46 -0.86 -12.24
CA GLY A 11 -11.52 0.12 -12.51
C GLY A 11 -11.72 1.14 -11.40
N LYS A 12 -10.78 1.28 -10.48
CA LYS A 12 -10.89 2.20 -9.37
C LYS A 12 -9.73 3.20 -9.40
N GLN A 13 -10.05 4.50 -9.42
CA GLN A 13 -9.06 5.54 -9.36
C GLN A 13 -8.76 5.93 -7.92
N ILE A 14 -7.46 6.03 -7.60
CA ILE A 14 -6.99 6.51 -6.29
C ILE A 14 -5.91 7.57 -6.52
N PRO A 15 -5.60 8.38 -5.50
CA PRO A 15 -4.52 9.37 -5.64
C PRO A 15 -3.20 8.72 -6.03
N ARG A 16 -2.36 9.45 -6.74
CA ARG A 16 -1.11 8.90 -7.31
C ARG A 16 0.04 8.86 -6.33
N THR A 17 0.07 9.76 -5.36
CA THR A 17 1.19 9.85 -4.41
C THR A 17 0.88 9.06 -3.15
N SER A 18 1.94 8.56 -2.49
CA SER A 18 1.80 7.82 -1.25
C SER A 18 1.18 8.67 -0.14
N GLY A 19 1.56 9.94 -0.03
CA GLY A 19 0.97 10.83 0.97
C GLY A 19 -0.51 11.08 0.73
N ALA A 20 -0.91 11.30 -0.52
CA ALA A 20 -2.31 11.49 -0.87
C ALA A 20 -3.12 10.20 -0.67
N GLN A 21 -2.55 9.04 -0.99
CA GLN A 21 -3.21 7.76 -0.74
C GLN A 21 -3.45 7.53 0.75
N ALA A 22 -2.47 7.89 1.58
CA ALA A 22 -2.58 7.73 3.04
C ALA A 22 -3.73 8.54 3.64
N SER A 23 -4.08 9.69 3.05
CA SER A 23 -5.10 10.59 3.60
C SER A 23 -6.47 10.47 2.94
N ALA A 24 -6.57 9.83 1.77
CA ALA A 24 -7.81 9.79 1.00
C ALA A 24 -8.70 8.58 1.33
N GLY A 25 -8.12 7.47 1.73
CA GLY A 25 -8.85 6.25 2.03
C GLY A 25 -9.41 6.22 3.44
N ARG A 26 -10.22 5.20 3.74
CA ARG A 26 -10.70 4.94 5.09
C ARG A 26 -9.61 4.24 5.89
N ASN A 27 -9.27 4.75 7.07
CA ASN A 27 -8.28 4.12 7.94
C ASN A 27 -8.75 2.74 8.39
N VAL A 28 -7.83 1.79 8.38
CA VAL A 28 -8.05 0.40 8.77
C VAL A 28 -7.01 0.02 9.82
N ALA A 29 -7.44 -0.67 10.88
CA ALA A 29 -6.50 -1.19 11.86
C ALA A 29 -5.60 -2.25 11.20
N ILE A 30 -4.33 -2.28 11.61
CA ILE A 30 -3.37 -3.27 11.06
C ILE A 30 -3.86 -4.69 11.34
N SER A 31 -4.48 -4.93 12.48
CA SER A 31 -5.05 -6.24 12.84
C SER A 31 -6.26 -6.61 11.99
N ASP A 32 -6.82 -5.68 11.21
CA ASP A 32 -8.02 -5.86 10.40
C ASP A 32 -7.72 -5.80 8.90
N LEU A 33 -6.47 -5.91 8.51
CA LEU A 33 -6.05 -5.86 7.11
C LEU A 33 -6.71 -6.97 6.30
N GLN A 34 -7.16 -6.59 5.09
CA GLN A 34 -7.70 -7.52 4.10
C GLN A 34 -6.92 -7.37 2.79
N PRO A 35 -6.82 -8.43 1.99
CA PRO A 35 -6.17 -8.34 0.67
C PRO A 35 -6.76 -7.18 -0.15
N GLY A 36 -5.88 -6.39 -0.73
CA GLY A 36 -6.26 -5.20 -1.47
C GLY A 36 -6.14 -3.90 -0.70
N ASP A 37 -6.04 -3.94 0.64
CA ASP A 37 -5.82 -2.74 1.43
C ASP A 37 -4.44 -2.16 1.15
N ILE A 38 -4.30 -0.84 1.28
CA ILE A 38 -3.02 -0.16 1.12
C ILE A 38 -2.37 0.02 2.47
N VAL A 39 -1.14 -0.46 2.60
CA VAL A 39 -0.31 -0.26 3.79
C VAL A 39 0.64 0.90 3.54
N VAL A 40 0.66 1.86 4.46
CA VAL A 40 1.47 3.07 4.37
C VAL A 40 2.66 2.92 5.29
N TYR A 41 3.84 3.17 4.77
CA TYR A 41 5.10 2.96 5.47
C TYR A 41 5.81 4.27 5.75
N TYR A 42 6.58 4.30 6.84
CA TYR A 42 7.37 5.42 7.34
C TYR A 42 6.52 6.58 7.83
N SER A 43 7.07 7.33 8.80
CA SER A 43 6.34 8.44 9.42
C SER A 43 5.94 9.55 8.46
N GLY A 44 6.65 9.69 7.35
CA GLY A 44 6.30 10.66 6.31
C GLY A 44 5.34 10.14 5.25
N ALA A 45 4.82 8.92 5.40
CA ALA A 45 3.98 8.27 4.40
C ALA A 45 4.64 8.23 3.02
N SER A 46 5.95 7.93 3.00
CA SER A 46 6.77 8.05 1.79
C SER A 46 6.72 6.81 0.91
N HIS A 47 6.13 5.72 1.39
CA HIS A 47 6.01 4.48 0.62
C HIS A 47 4.69 3.79 0.93
N VAL A 48 4.10 3.15 -0.08
CA VAL A 48 2.88 2.37 0.07
C VAL A 48 3.03 1.03 -0.62
N ALA A 49 2.26 0.04 -0.15
CA ALA A 49 2.20 -1.28 -0.73
C ALA A 49 0.77 -1.80 -0.65
N ILE A 50 0.48 -2.85 -1.41
CA ILE A 50 -0.83 -3.50 -1.39
C ILE A 50 -0.71 -4.75 -0.53
N TYR A 51 -1.61 -4.88 0.46
CA TYR A 51 -1.65 -6.09 1.28
C TYR A 51 -2.14 -7.26 0.44
N ALA A 52 -1.36 -8.34 0.42
CA ALA A 52 -1.66 -9.52 -0.39
C ALA A 52 -2.34 -10.63 0.41
N GLY A 53 -2.47 -10.46 1.73
CA GLY A 53 -2.92 -11.52 2.62
C GLY A 53 -1.75 -12.33 3.17
N ASN A 54 -2.02 -13.16 4.17
CA ASN A 54 -1.03 -14.06 4.78
C ASN A 54 0.23 -13.34 5.30
N GLY A 55 0.08 -12.10 5.76
CA GLY A 55 1.19 -11.33 6.30
C GLY A 55 2.16 -10.81 5.26
N GLN A 56 1.76 -10.71 4.00
CA GLN A 56 2.62 -10.27 2.90
C GLN A 56 2.05 -9.03 2.20
N ILE A 57 2.95 -8.27 1.60
CA ILE A 57 2.61 -7.13 0.75
C ILE A 57 3.19 -7.35 -0.65
N ILE A 58 2.62 -6.62 -1.61
CA ILE A 58 3.17 -6.52 -2.96
C ILE A 58 3.54 -5.06 -3.18
N ASP A 59 4.79 -4.80 -3.57
CA ASP A 59 5.23 -3.45 -3.86
C ASP A 59 6.40 -3.43 -4.84
N ALA A 60 6.75 -2.21 -5.27
CA ALA A 60 8.02 -1.92 -5.93
C ALA A 60 8.74 -0.91 -5.03
N LEU A 61 9.86 -1.31 -4.42
CA LEU A 61 10.60 -0.47 -3.48
C LEU A 61 11.11 0.81 -4.13
N ASN A 62 11.55 0.71 -5.40
CA ASN A 62 11.99 1.85 -6.19
C ASN A 62 11.95 1.45 -7.67
N SER A 63 12.23 2.40 -8.54
CA SER A 63 12.13 2.17 -9.99
C SER A 63 13.09 1.09 -10.52
N GLY A 64 14.16 0.80 -9.80
CA GLY A 64 15.12 -0.26 -10.17
C GLY A 64 14.83 -1.59 -9.51
N THR A 65 13.81 -1.69 -8.66
CA THR A 65 13.48 -2.91 -7.92
C THR A 65 12.23 -3.54 -8.52
N PRO A 66 12.27 -4.82 -8.92
CA PRO A 66 11.08 -5.48 -9.45
C PRO A 66 9.95 -5.52 -8.43
N VAL A 67 8.72 -5.46 -8.91
CA VAL A 67 7.54 -5.71 -8.10
C VAL A 67 7.61 -7.12 -7.54
N GLY A 68 7.33 -7.29 -6.26
CA GLY A 68 7.39 -8.61 -5.64
C GLY A 68 6.73 -8.66 -4.28
N TYR A 69 6.64 -9.86 -3.76
CA TYR A 69 6.10 -10.11 -2.43
C TYR A 69 7.16 -9.87 -1.37
N ARG A 70 6.74 -9.24 -0.26
CA ARG A 70 7.60 -8.99 0.91
C ARG A 70 6.79 -9.18 2.17
N PRO A 71 7.43 -9.46 3.31
CA PRO A 71 6.72 -9.50 4.60
C PRO A 71 6.07 -8.16 4.91
N LEU A 72 4.89 -8.19 5.55
CA LEU A 72 4.16 -6.98 5.95
C LEU A 72 5.04 -6.03 6.78
N ASN A 73 5.82 -6.56 7.69
CA ASN A 73 6.67 -5.77 8.60
C ASN A 73 8.08 -5.52 8.06
N TYR A 74 8.27 -5.62 6.76
CA TYR A 74 9.56 -5.37 6.11
C TYR A 74 10.08 -3.94 6.35
N MET A 75 9.16 -3.00 6.49
CA MET A 75 9.45 -1.59 6.75
C MET A 75 8.56 -1.11 7.91
N PRO A 76 8.91 0.01 8.58
CA PRO A 76 8.07 0.54 9.64
C PRO A 76 6.68 0.96 9.11
N ILE A 77 5.63 0.39 9.70
CA ILE A 77 4.25 0.66 9.30
C ILE A 77 3.78 1.96 9.92
N HIS A 78 3.24 2.86 9.11
CA HIS A 78 2.60 4.10 9.56
C HIS A 78 1.10 3.87 9.78
N SER A 79 0.41 3.35 8.78
CA SER A 79 -1.05 3.18 8.82
C SER A 79 -1.49 2.27 7.68
N ALA A 80 -2.79 2.03 7.59
CA ALA A 80 -3.38 1.33 6.47
C ALA A 80 -4.70 2.00 6.09
N VAL A 81 -5.03 1.96 4.80
CA VAL A 81 -6.26 2.55 4.28
C VAL A 81 -6.94 1.61 3.30
N ARG A 82 -8.25 1.75 3.20
CA ARG A 82 -9.10 0.98 2.29
C ARG A 82 -9.88 1.94 1.41
N PHE A 83 -9.83 1.68 0.14
CA PHE A 83 -10.62 2.44 -0.85
C PHE A 83 -11.88 1.72 -1.27
#